data_d515ddf5a1568583397d441e47c28e01
#
_entry.id   d515ddf5a1568583397d441e47c28e01
#
_cell.length_a   1.000
_cell.length_b   1.000
_cell.length_c   1.000
_cell.angle_alpha   90.00
_cell.angle_beta   90.00
_cell.angle_gamma   90.00
#
_symmetry.space_group_name_H-M   'P 1'
#
loop_
_entity.id
_entity.type
_entity.pdbx_description
1 polymer ?
#
loop_
_entity_poly.entity_id
_entity_poly.type
_entity_poly.pdbx_seq_one_letter_code
_entity_poly.pdbx_strand_id
1 'polypeptide(L)'
;MLCKHEILLFSISKKDNKMATGSWEEFFAEHLPPTDFEDNRSLLKEFCERHDKYGNKIVLVTSGGTTVPLEHNTVRFVDNFSAGSRGSASAEYFLEHGYAVIFMHRQKSLEPFTRNFNGQKLLDMLDLQEQGPNTTITVKSDSVFALAPVLARYQAAHATGALLYVSFTSVSDYFWLLRAACECLARSGARAMLYLAAAVSDFYIPKNKVPTHKMQSGSGAPVIQLHLVPKMLAPLCNLWVPEAYMVVANMLQTHRQRVILVTPEANQEIVLTREEVHAGMDIECTLVAEIVRLHTEHMAGVAPR
;
A
#
# COMPACT_ATOMS: atom_id res chain seq x y z
N MET A 1 14.25 -8.45 -25.69
CA MET A 1 14.06 -8.83 -24.28
C MET A 1 12.91 -7.98 -23.75
N LEU A 2 11.68 -8.49 -23.79
CA LEU A 2 10.46 -7.76 -23.42
C LEU A 2 10.34 -7.77 -21.89
N CYS A 3 10.56 -6.62 -21.24
CA CYS A 3 10.19 -6.43 -19.85
C CYS A 3 8.65 -6.43 -19.75
N LYS A 4 8.09 -7.52 -19.28
CA LYS A 4 6.65 -7.64 -19.01
C LYS A 4 6.31 -6.94 -17.71
N HIS A 5 5.35 -6.05 -17.74
CA HIS A 5 4.79 -5.37 -16.56
C HIS A 5 3.60 -6.19 -16.05
N GLU A 6 3.79 -6.93 -14.97
CA GLU A 6 2.83 -7.94 -14.51
C GLU A 6 2.30 -7.54 -13.13
N ILE A 7 0.97 -7.44 -12.99
CA ILE A 7 0.30 -7.57 -11.71
C ILE A 7 -0.03 -9.04 -11.55
N LEU A 8 0.57 -9.68 -10.55
CA LEU A 8 0.41 -11.09 -10.30
C LEU A 8 -0.75 -11.32 -9.31
N LEU A 9 -1.77 -12.04 -9.76
CA LEU A 9 -2.73 -12.68 -8.89
C LEU A 9 -2.16 -14.04 -8.51
N PHE A 10 -1.92 -14.26 -7.23
CA PHE A 10 -1.48 -15.55 -6.73
C PHE A 10 -2.64 -16.36 -6.16
N SER A 11 -3.07 -17.38 -6.89
CA SER A 11 -3.53 -18.61 -6.29
C SER A 11 -2.28 -19.49 -6.10
N ILE A 12 -1.72 -19.52 -4.89
CA ILE A 12 -0.50 -20.29 -4.65
C ILE A 12 -0.85 -21.77 -4.61
N SER A 13 -0.44 -22.50 -5.66
CA SER A 13 -0.31 -23.96 -5.59
C SER A 13 0.73 -24.32 -4.52
N LYS A 14 0.38 -25.24 -3.59
CA LYS A 14 1.20 -25.71 -2.44
C LYS A 14 2.56 -26.32 -2.81
N LYS A 15 3.09 -26.16 -4.03
CA LYS A 15 4.26 -26.92 -4.53
C LYS A 15 5.59 -26.18 -4.59
N ASP A 16 5.66 -24.85 -4.46
CA ASP A 16 6.92 -24.12 -4.65
C ASP A 16 7.61 -23.70 -3.37
N ASN A 17 7.93 -24.68 -2.51
CA ASN A 17 8.66 -24.45 -1.26
C ASN A 17 10.09 -25.04 -1.36
N LYS A 18 10.97 -24.45 -2.21
CA LYS A 18 12.41 -24.73 -2.15
C LYS A 18 13.23 -23.50 -2.55
N MET A 19 14.03 -23.02 -1.60
CA MET A 19 15.05 -21.99 -1.55
C MET A 19 14.62 -20.68 -0.88
N ALA A 20 14.55 -20.70 0.46
CA ALA A 20 14.67 -19.50 1.27
C ALA A 20 15.97 -19.56 2.07
N THR A 21 16.91 -18.70 1.79
CA THR A 21 18.05 -18.42 2.67
C THR A 21 17.56 -17.48 3.77
N GLY A 22 17.33 -18.01 4.97
CA GLY A 22 16.81 -17.30 6.14
C GLY A 22 15.33 -17.56 6.39
N SER A 23 15.00 -17.81 7.67
CA SER A 23 13.63 -18.00 8.12
C SER A 23 12.97 -16.63 8.36
N TRP A 24 11.69 -16.50 8.03
CA TRP A 24 10.93 -15.30 8.36
C TRP A 24 10.81 -15.11 9.90
N GLU A 25 10.82 -16.20 10.66
CA GLU A 25 10.83 -16.18 12.13
C GLU A 25 12.13 -15.55 12.66
N GLU A 26 13.29 -15.89 12.07
CA GLU A 26 14.58 -15.29 12.43
C GLU A 26 14.57 -13.79 12.16
N PHE A 27 14.00 -13.35 11.02
CA PHE A 27 13.88 -11.93 10.71
C PHE A 27 13.10 -11.17 11.80
N PHE A 28 11.96 -11.68 12.24
CA PHE A 28 11.17 -11.07 13.32
C PHE A 28 11.86 -11.17 14.70
N ALA A 29 12.64 -12.19 14.96
CA ALA A 29 13.42 -12.32 16.20
C ALA A 29 14.57 -11.28 16.24
N GLU A 30 15.18 -10.97 15.10
CA GLU A 30 16.27 -9.99 15.01
C GLU A 30 15.79 -8.53 15.01
N HIS A 31 14.57 -8.25 14.49
CA HIS A 31 14.04 -6.91 14.33
C HIS A 31 12.88 -6.68 15.29
N LEU A 32 13.05 -5.71 16.19
CA LEU A 32 11.96 -5.29 17.08
C LEU A 32 10.84 -4.62 16.29
N PRO A 33 9.57 -4.72 16.75
CA PRO A 33 8.48 -3.95 16.19
C PRO A 33 8.73 -2.43 16.30
N PRO A 34 8.10 -1.60 15.47
CA PRO A 34 8.14 -0.15 15.62
C PRO A 34 7.57 0.30 16.98
N THR A 35 7.96 1.48 17.44
CA THR A 35 7.60 1.98 18.78
C THR A 35 6.09 2.16 18.98
N ASP A 36 5.37 2.43 17.91
CA ASP A 36 3.91 2.62 17.86
C ASP A 36 3.15 1.34 17.44
N PHE A 37 3.82 0.18 17.50
CA PHE A 37 3.26 -1.09 17.00
C PHE A 37 1.97 -1.50 17.71
N GLU A 38 1.93 -1.42 19.04
CA GLU A 38 0.76 -1.86 19.81
C GLU A 38 -0.45 -0.91 19.59
N ASP A 39 -0.20 0.38 19.40
CA ASP A 39 -1.24 1.35 19.05
C ASP A 39 -1.82 1.04 17.66
N ASN A 40 -0.96 0.84 16.67
CA ASN A 40 -1.36 0.44 15.32
C ASN A 40 -2.09 -0.91 15.31
N ARG A 41 -1.62 -1.89 16.07
CA ARG A 41 -2.27 -3.20 16.21
C ARG A 41 -3.66 -3.10 16.79
N SER A 42 -3.84 -2.24 17.80
CA SER A 42 -5.14 -1.97 18.41
C SER A 42 -6.11 -1.33 17.42
N LEU A 43 -5.66 -0.32 16.66
CA LEU A 43 -6.44 0.33 15.60
C LEU A 43 -6.83 -0.65 14.49
N LEU A 44 -5.91 -1.49 14.04
CA LEU A 44 -6.16 -2.54 13.05
C LEU A 44 -7.23 -3.53 13.52
N LYS A 45 -7.10 -3.99 14.76
CA LYS A 45 -8.06 -4.91 15.38
C LYS A 45 -9.45 -4.29 15.46
N GLU A 46 -9.56 -3.08 15.98
CA GLU A 46 -10.84 -2.36 16.14
C GLU A 46 -11.50 -2.11 14.78
N PHE A 47 -10.72 -1.73 13.77
CA PHE A 47 -11.19 -1.53 12.40
C PHE A 47 -11.75 -2.83 11.80
N CYS A 48 -10.96 -3.91 11.87
CA CYS A 48 -11.39 -5.20 11.33
C CYS A 48 -12.62 -5.76 12.05
N GLU A 49 -12.67 -5.69 13.39
CA GLU A 49 -13.83 -6.15 14.17
C GLU A 49 -15.11 -5.37 13.86
N ARG A 50 -14.99 -4.05 13.69
CA ARG A 50 -16.13 -3.20 13.31
C ARG A 50 -16.68 -3.59 11.95
N HIS A 51 -15.83 -3.69 10.92
CA HIS A 51 -16.27 -3.99 9.57
C HIS A 51 -16.71 -5.44 9.38
N ASP A 52 -16.06 -6.38 10.08
CA ASP A 52 -16.46 -7.79 10.09
C ASP A 52 -17.87 -7.99 10.64
N LYS A 53 -18.24 -7.28 11.71
CA LYS A 53 -19.58 -7.29 12.30
C LYS A 53 -20.69 -6.94 11.29
N TYR A 54 -20.40 -6.07 10.34
CA TYR A 54 -21.34 -5.67 9.29
C TYR A 54 -21.21 -6.48 7.99
N GLY A 55 -20.33 -7.50 7.96
CA GLY A 55 -20.09 -8.31 6.77
C GLY A 55 -19.41 -7.55 5.62
N ASN A 56 -18.74 -6.46 5.90
CA ASN A 56 -18.07 -5.65 4.88
C ASN A 56 -16.87 -6.38 4.26
N LYS A 57 -16.59 -6.08 3.00
CA LYS A 57 -15.34 -6.46 2.34
C LYS A 57 -14.23 -5.54 2.86
N ILE A 58 -13.08 -6.10 3.22
CA ILE A 58 -11.95 -5.33 3.73
C ILE A 58 -10.74 -5.56 2.82
N VAL A 59 -10.08 -4.49 2.40
CA VAL A 59 -8.84 -4.57 1.64
C VAL A 59 -7.69 -3.87 2.37
N LEU A 60 -6.56 -4.58 2.49
CA LEU A 60 -5.28 -3.98 2.84
C LEU A 60 -4.57 -3.51 1.58
N VAL A 61 -4.38 -2.21 1.44
CA VAL A 61 -3.62 -1.61 0.35
C VAL A 61 -2.27 -1.16 0.90
N THR A 62 -1.17 -1.74 0.38
CA THR A 62 0.18 -1.26 0.73
C THR A 62 0.70 -0.30 -0.33
N SER A 63 1.39 0.78 0.08
CA SER A 63 1.76 1.89 -0.80
C SER A 63 3.09 2.54 -0.41
N GLY A 64 3.77 3.15 -1.39
CA GLY A 64 5.08 3.78 -1.18
C GLY A 64 6.24 2.78 -1.18
N GLY A 65 7.42 3.20 -0.74
CA GLY A 65 8.63 2.39 -0.72
C GLY A 65 9.20 2.20 0.69
N THR A 66 9.85 1.09 0.97
CA THR A 66 10.53 0.84 2.24
C THR A 66 11.96 1.37 2.24
N THR A 67 12.49 1.73 3.40
CA THR A 67 13.90 2.05 3.60
C THR A 67 14.63 0.96 4.36
N VAL A 68 15.95 0.89 4.13
CA VAL A 68 16.89 0.10 4.91
C VAL A 68 17.84 1.07 5.62
N PRO A 69 17.72 1.27 6.94
CA PRO A 69 18.62 2.14 7.69
C PRO A 69 20.06 1.63 7.63
N LEU A 70 21.02 2.57 7.48
CA LEU A 70 22.44 2.26 7.50
C LEU A 70 23.06 2.42 8.90
N GLU A 71 22.39 3.11 9.81
CA GLU A 71 22.77 3.27 11.21
C GLU A 71 21.54 3.13 12.13
N HIS A 72 21.75 2.70 13.39
CA HIS A 72 20.68 2.65 14.39
C HIS A 72 20.05 4.03 14.63
N ASN A 73 20.88 5.07 14.80
CA ASN A 73 20.43 6.46 14.87
C ASN A 73 20.29 7.01 13.46
N THR A 74 19.37 6.51 12.68
CA THR A 74 19.19 6.67 11.24
C THR A 74 19.51 8.07 10.71
N VAL A 75 20.71 8.23 10.16
CA VAL A 75 21.14 9.43 9.42
C VAL A 75 21.05 9.19 7.92
N ARG A 76 21.35 7.94 7.51
CA ARG A 76 21.33 7.50 6.10
C ARG A 76 20.58 6.20 5.96
N PHE A 77 20.02 5.99 4.77
CA PHE A 77 19.29 4.77 4.43
C PHE A 77 19.37 4.50 2.92
N VAL A 78 19.20 3.25 2.55
CA VAL A 78 18.90 2.85 1.17
C VAL A 78 17.39 2.92 1.00
N ASP A 79 16.91 3.52 -0.09
CA ASP A 79 15.49 3.75 -0.34
C ASP A 79 15.01 3.00 -1.59
N ASN A 80 13.98 2.21 -1.44
CA ASN A 80 13.20 1.68 -2.55
C ASN A 80 12.19 2.77 -2.94
N PHE A 81 12.57 3.64 -3.86
CA PHE A 81 11.78 4.81 -4.21
C PHE A 81 10.43 4.42 -4.84
N SER A 82 9.35 4.89 -4.21
CA SER A 82 7.99 4.86 -4.75
C SER A 82 7.21 6.02 -4.18
N ALA A 83 6.62 6.84 -5.04
CA ALA A 83 5.76 7.94 -4.61
C ALA A 83 4.42 7.47 -3.99
N GLY A 84 4.03 6.21 -4.19
CA GLY A 84 2.76 5.67 -3.70
C GLY A 84 1.54 6.03 -4.56
N SER A 85 1.73 6.51 -5.79
CA SER A 85 0.63 6.95 -6.65
C SER A 85 -0.38 5.85 -6.95
N ARG A 86 0.09 4.62 -7.21
CA ARG A 86 -0.79 3.48 -7.48
C ARG A 86 -1.62 3.11 -6.26
N GLY A 87 -0.98 2.88 -5.12
CA GLY A 87 -1.68 2.48 -3.90
C GLY A 87 -2.70 3.53 -3.46
N SER A 88 -2.34 4.82 -3.50
CA SER A 88 -3.26 5.89 -3.12
C SER A 88 -4.47 6.01 -4.07
N ALA A 89 -4.27 5.86 -5.39
CA ALA A 89 -5.37 5.86 -6.36
C ALA A 89 -6.26 4.62 -6.17
N SER A 90 -5.66 3.42 -6.09
CA SER A 90 -6.42 2.18 -5.90
C SER A 90 -7.25 2.19 -4.62
N ALA A 91 -6.73 2.78 -3.52
CA ALA A 91 -7.47 2.91 -2.27
C ALA A 91 -8.76 3.71 -2.44
N GLU A 92 -8.73 4.83 -3.21
CA GLU A 92 -9.92 5.61 -3.52
C GLU A 92 -10.96 4.77 -4.27
N TYR A 93 -10.54 4.04 -5.32
CA TYR A 93 -11.44 3.20 -6.11
C TYR A 93 -11.99 2.01 -5.30
N PHE A 94 -11.21 1.40 -4.41
CA PHE A 94 -11.75 0.38 -3.51
C PHE A 94 -12.84 0.94 -2.58
N LEU A 95 -12.67 2.16 -2.06
CA LEU A 95 -13.71 2.84 -1.26
C LEU A 95 -14.98 3.07 -2.09
N GLU A 96 -14.86 3.50 -3.36
CA GLU A 96 -15.99 3.67 -4.27
C GLU A 96 -16.74 2.34 -4.56
N HIS A 97 -16.02 1.22 -4.55
CA HIS A 97 -16.60 -0.12 -4.66
C HIS A 97 -17.12 -0.69 -3.32
N GLY A 98 -17.20 0.11 -2.26
CA GLY A 98 -17.79 -0.25 -0.98
C GLY A 98 -16.89 -1.13 -0.10
N TYR A 99 -15.58 -1.13 -0.30
CA TYR A 99 -14.63 -1.77 0.60
C TYR A 99 -14.32 -0.87 1.79
N ALA A 100 -14.10 -1.48 2.94
CA ALA A 100 -13.34 -0.85 4.01
C ALA A 100 -11.84 -1.01 3.68
N VAL A 101 -11.07 0.08 3.75
CA VAL A 101 -9.68 0.14 3.30
C VAL A 101 -8.74 0.37 4.46
N ILE A 102 -7.79 -0.53 4.66
CA ILE A 102 -6.61 -0.31 5.49
C ILE A 102 -5.52 0.18 4.53
N PHE A 103 -5.18 1.46 4.59
CA PHE A 103 -4.14 2.08 3.77
C PHE A 103 -2.83 2.11 4.53
N MET A 104 -1.97 1.10 4.28
CA MET A 104 -0.65 0.97 4.88
C MET A 104 0.40 1.59 3.96
N HIS A 105 0.94 2.75 4.34
CA HIS A 105 1.75 3.54 3.43
C HIS A 105 3.07 4.03 4.03
N ARG A 106 4.04 4.27 3.16
CA ARG A 106 5.28 4.94 3.55
C ARG A 106 4.97 6.34 4.08
N GLN A 107 5.49 6.69 5.25
CA GLN A 107 5.39 8.05 5.78
C GLN A 107 5.87 9.08 4.73
N LYS A 108 5.06 10.11 4.48
CA LYS A 108 5.29 11.17 3.47
C LYS A 108 5.13 10.71 1.99
N SER A 109 4.65 9.50 1.71
CA SER A 109 4.19 9.16 0.36
C SER A 109 2.81 9.76 0.07
N LEU A 110 2.37 9.65 -1.18
CA LEU A 110 1.04 10.11 -1.58
C LEU A 110 -0.06 9.33 -0.85
N GLU A 111 -1.09 10.05 -0.43
CA GLU A 111 -2.24 9.52 0.28
C GLU A 111 -3.51 9.66 -0.56
N PRO A 112 -4.52 8.81 -0.35
CA PRO A 112 -5.82 8.94 -0.99
C PRO A 112 -6.40 10.34 -0.82
N PHE A 113 -7.12 10.79 -1.83
CA PHE A 113 -7.76 12.11 -1.94
C PHE A 113 -6.80 13.30 -2.06
N THR A 114 -5.72 13.35 -1.26
CA THR A 114 -4.74 14.45 -1.30
C THR A 114 -3.69 14.30 -2.39
N ARG A 115 -3.55 13.11 -3.01
CA ARG A 115 -2.55 12.81 -4.06
C ARG A 115 -2.56 13.77 -5.25
N ASN A 116 -3.69 14.41 -5.54
CA ASN A 116 -3.86 15.36 -6.65
C ASN A 116 -3.55 16.80 -6.24
N PHE A 117 -3.37 17.08 -4.95
CA PHE A 117 -3.17 18.41 -4.40
C PHE A 117 -1.88 18.44 -3.57
N ASN A 118 -0.77 18.89 -4.16
CA ASN A 118 0.38 19.24 -3.33
C ASN A 118 0.07 20.52 -2.51
N GLY A 119 0.85 20.77 -1.44
CA GLY A 119 0.56 21.87 -0.52
C GLY A 119 0.41 23.24 -1.18
N GLN A 120 1.24 23.59 -2.17
CA GLN A 120 1.11 24.84 -2.92
C GLN A 120 -0.19 24.88 -3.74
N LYS A 121 -0.45 23.83 -4.51
CA LYS A 121 -1.65 23.76 -5.35
C LYS A 121 -2.93 23.90 -4.53
N LEU A 122 -2.98 23.33 -3.33
CA LEU A 122 -4.13 23.47 -2.43
C LEU A 122 -4.27 24.92 -1.95
N LEU A 123 -3.17 25.58 -1.56
CA LEU A 123 -3.19 26.98 -1.13
C LEU A 123 -3.59 27.92 -2.26
N ASP A 124 -3.18 27.64 -3.49
CA ASP A 124 -3.58 28.41 -4.68
C ASP A 124 -5.08 28.35 -4.98
N MET A 125 -5.78 27.31 -4.47
CA MET A 125 -7.23 27.12 -4.61
C MET A 125 -8.06 27.89 -3.58
N LEU A 126 -7.42 28.50 -2.59
CA LEU A 126 -8.08 29.17 -1.47
C LEU A 126 -7.94 30.69 -1.56
N ASP A 127 -8.95 31.41 -1.09
CA ASP A 127 -8.93 32.84 -0.87
C ASP A 127 -9.19 33.19 0.58
N LEU A 128 -8.54 34.27 1.03
CA LEU A 128 -8.83 34.92 2.31
C LEU A 128 -9.82 36.06 2.08
N GLN A 129 -10.94 36.00 2.77
CA GLN A 129 -11.90 37.09 2.81
C GLN A 129 -11.88 37.75 4.19
N GLU A 130 -11.35 38.96 4.25
CA GLU A 130 -11.32 39.78 5.44
C GLU A 130 -12.62 40.57 5.57
N GLN A 131 -13.46 40.22 6.54
CA GLN A 131 -14.68 40.95 6.88
C GLN A 131 -14.60 41.52 8.31
N GLY A 132 -13.88 42.65 8.48
CA GLY A 132 -13.63 43.25 9.78
C GLY A 132 -12.82 42.33 10.70
N PRO A 133 -13.31 42.02 11.92
CA PRO A 133 -12.57 41.14 12.83
C PRO A 133 -12.63 39.66 12.46
N ASN A 134 -13.40 39.27 11.44
CA ASN A 134 -13.58 37.88 11.03
C ASN A 134 -12.88 37.64 9.69
N THR A 135 -11.94 36.68 9.69
CA THR A 135 -11.32 36.17 8.48
C THR A 135 -11.94 34.83 8.13
N THR A 136 -12.43 34.68 6.90
CA THR A 136 -12.95 33.42 6.37
C THR A 136 -12.05 32.91 5.27
N ILE A 137 -11.84 31.58 5.23
CA ILE A 137 -11.14 30.91 4.11
C ILE A 137 -12.21 30.35 3.19
N THR A 138 -12.15 30.71 1.92
CA THR A 138 -13.09 30.23 0.90
C THR A 138 -12.36 29.56 -0.23
N VAL A 139 -13.03 28.68 -0.97
CA VAL A 139 -12.49 28.08 -2.19
C VAL A 139 -12.75 29.01 -3.35
N LYS A 140 -11.73 29.28 -4.18
CA LYS A 140 -11.89 30.04 -5.44
C LYS A 140 -12.92 29.39 -6.34
N SER A 141 -13.74 30.18 -7.01
CA SER A 141 -14.86 29.71 -7.83
C SER A 141 -14.42 28.75 -8.96
N ASP A 142 -13.25 29.01 -9.57
CA ASP A 142 -12.65 28.17 -10.61
C ASP A 142 -12.10 26.83 -10.08
N SER A 143 -11.80 26.78 -8.79
CA SER A 143 -11.22 25.61 -8.12
C SER A 143 -12.27 24.68 -7.48
N VAL A 144 -13.51 25.14 -7.33
CA VAL A 144 -14.61 24.36 -6.72
C VAL A 144 -14.85 23.07 -7.50
N PHE A 145 -14.85 23.12 -8.83
CA PHE A 145 -15.10 21.95 -9.67
C PHE A 145 -14.08 20.82 -9.44
N ALA A 146 -12.82 21.16 -9.18
CA ALA A 146 -11.77 20.19 -8.92
C ALA A 146 -11.78 19.66 -7.47
N LEU A 147 -12.06 20.54 -6.50
CA LEU A 147 -11.91 20.21 -5.08
C LEU A 147 -13.17 19.57 -4.47
N ALA A 148 -14.37 20.05 -4.82
CA ALA A 148 -15.60 19.60 -4.18
C ALA A 148 -15.90 18.10 -4.34
N PRO A 149 -15.71 17.45 -5.51
CA PRO A 149 -15.91 16.00 -5.64
C PRO A 149 -14.94 15.19 -4.79
N VAL A 150 -13.69 15.62 -4.68
CA VAL A 150 -12.67 14.94 -3.86
C VAL A 150 -13.00 15.09 -2.38
N LEU A 151 -13.37 16.29 -1.94
CA LEU A 151 -13.76 16.56 -0.56
C LEU A 151 -15.00 15.76 -0.15
N ALA A 152 -16.00 15.67 -1.02
CA ALA A 152 -17.22 14.89 -0.76
C ALA A 152 -16.89 13.39 -0.54
N ARG A 153 -16.04 12.79 -1.40
CA ARG A 153 -15.60 11.39 -1.26
C ARG A 153 -14.79 11.18 0.02
N TYR A 154 -13.89 12.11 0.34
CA TYR A 154 -13.11 12.08 1.57
C TYR A 154 -14.02 12.10 2.80
N GLN A 155 -14.97 13.05 2.85
CA GLN A 155 -15.93 13.15 3.96
C GLN A 155 -16.79 11.89 4.10
N ALA A 156 -17.26 11.32 3.00
CA ALA A 156 -18.03 10.09 3.01
C ALA A 156 -17.23 8.90 3.57
N ALA A 157 -15.97 8.74 3.16
CA ALA A 157 -15.08 7.69 3.66
C ALA A 157 -14.82 7.83 5.17
N HIS A 158 -14.64 9.07 5.66
CA HIS A 158 -14.45 9.34 7.08
C HIS A 158 -15.73 9.16 7.89
N ALA A 159 -16.88 9.63 7.42
CA ALA A 159 -18.16 9.49 8.10
C ALA A 159 -18.56 8.03 8.34
N THR A 160 -18.22 7.15 7.39
CA THR A 160 -18.45 5.70 7.51
C THR A 160 -17.34 4.97 8.26
N GLY A 161 -16.22 5.64 8.53
CA GLY A 161 -15.02 5.03 9.09
C GLY A 161 -14.44 3.92 8.19
N ALA A 162 -14.65 4.01 6.88
CA ALA A 162 -14.22 3.01 5.91
C ALA A 162 -12.73 3.10 5.54
N LEU A 163 -12.00 4.08 6.04
CA LEU A 163 -10.58 4.28 5.74
C LEU A 163 -9.76 4.39 7.03
N LEU A 164 -8.78 3.49 7.16
CA LEU A 164 -7.77 3.51 8.22
C LEU A 164 -6.39 3.74 7.62
N TYR A 165 -5.64 4.71 8.14
CA TYR A 165 -4.25 4.95 7.77
C TYR A 165 -3.31 4.27 8.77
N VAL A 166 -2.30 3.56 8.24
CA VAL A 166 -1.19 2.96 9.00
C VAL A 166 0.10 3.31 8.29
N SER A 167 1.03 3.97 8.97
CA SER A 167 2.27 4.42 8.33
C SER A 167 3.47 3.57 8.73
N PHE A 168 4.39 3.35 7.76
CA PHE A 168 5.68 2.69 7.99
C PHE A 168 6.81 3.54 7.41
N THR A 169 8.05 3.23 7.79
CA THR A 169 9.25 3.85 7.21
C THR A 169 10.24 2.79 6.73
N SER A 170 10.64 1.86 7.58
CA SER A 170 11.62 0.84 7.26
C SER A 170 10.97 -0.44 6.72
N VAL A 171 11.79 -1.31 6.13
CA VAL A 171 11.37 -2.66 5.71
C VAL A 171 10.93 -3.50 6.92
N SER A 172 11.54 -3.29 8.09
CA SER A 172 11.14 -3.97 9.33
C SER A 172 9.77 -3.52 9.80
N ASP A 173 9.50 -2.19 9.85
CA ASP A 173 8.19 -1.65 10.23
C ASP A 173 7.11 -2.22 9.30
N TYR A 174 7.40 -2.20 7.98
CA TYR A 174 6.49 -2.74 6.96
C TYR A 174 6.07 -4.18 7.26
N PHE A 175 7.03 -5.09 7.54
CA PHE A 175 6.69 -6.49 7.78
C PHE A 175 5.97 -6.71 9.11
N TRP A 176 6.32 -6.00 10.18
CA TRP A 176 5.60 -6.08 11.45
C TRP A 176 4.14 -5.64 11.31
N LEU A 177 3.90 -4.51 10.64
CA LEU A 177 2.55 -3.99 10.42
C LEU A 177 1.77 -4.83 9.42
N LEU A 178 2.42 -5.35 8.36
CA LEU A 178 1.82 -6.26 7.40
C LEU A 178 1.31 -7.54 8.10
N ARG A 179 2.14 -8.14 8.93
CA ARG A 179 1.76 -9.32 9.72
C ARG A 179 0.58 -9.02 10.63
N ALA A 180 0.64 -7.94 11.41
CA ALA A 180 -0.44 -7.54 12.30
C ALA A 180 -1.77 -7.31 11.56
N ALA A 181 -1.72 -6.62 10.40
CA ALA A 181 -2.88 -6.39 9.56
C ALA A 181 -3.47 -7.71 9.02
N CYS A 182 -2.61 -8.62 8.54
CA CYS A 182 -3.03 -9.94 8.04
C CYS A 182 -3.67 -10.80 9.14
N GLU A 183 -3.07 -10.85 10.33
CA GLU A 183 -3.63 -11.58 11.47
C GLU A 183 -5.01 -11.04 11.88
N CYS A 184 -5.22 -9.71 11.80
CA CYS A 184 -6.54 -9.11 12.04
C CYS A 184 -7.55 -9.43 10.91
N LEU A 185 -7.10 -9.41 9.65
CA LEU A 185 -7.93 -9.69 8.48
C LEU A 185 -8.35 -11.16 8.35
N ALA A 186 -7.61 -12.09 8.94
CA ALA A 186 -7.89 -13.53 8.86
C ALA A 186 -9.33 -13.89 9.27
N ARG A 187 -9.92 -13.13 10.18
CA ARG A 187 -11.31 -13.31 10.63
C ARG A 187 -12.36 -13.07 9.53
N SER A 188 -12.02 -12.22 8.56
CA SER A 188 -12.93 -11.87 7.46
C SER A 188 -12.94 -12.94 6.37
N GLY A 189 -12.04 -13.94 6.42
CA GLY A 189 -11.98 -15.05 5.48
C GLY A 189 -11.88 -14.56 4.03
N ALA A 190 -12.67 -15.12 3.14
CA ALA A 190 -12.69 -14.77 1.71
C ALA A 190 -13.13 -13.32 1.42
N ARG A 191 -13.70 -12.59 2.40
CA ARG A 191 -14.05 -11.16 2.25
C ARG A 191 -12.84 -10.23 2.41
N ALA A 192 -11.72 -10.77 2.89
CA ALA A 192 -10.46 -10.03 2.98
C ALA A 192 -9.73 -10.04 1.65
N MET A 193 -9.09 -8.91 1.34
CA MET A 193 -8.19 -8.78 0.18
C MET A 193 -6.89 -8.15 0.61
N LEU A 194 -5.78 -8.63 0.03
CA LEU A 194 -4.48 -7.98 0.08
C LEU A 194 -4.15 -7.39 -1.29
N TYR A 195 -3.95 -6.08 -1.36
CA TYR A 195 -3.46 -5.36 -2.54
C TYR A 195 -2.07 -4.81 -2.24
N LEU A 196 -1.04 -5.58 -2.59
CA LEU A 196 0.34 -5.31 -2.24
C LEU A 196 1.02 -4.48 -3.34
N ALA A 197 1.00 -3.14 -3.21
CA ALA A 197 1.55 -2.20 -4.18
C ALA A 197 2.76 -1.40 -3.66
N ALA A 198 3.25 -1.69 -2.47
CA ALA A 198 4.46 -1.08 -1.94
C ALA A 198 5.71 -1.60 -2.65
N ALA A 199 6.71 -0.72 -2.85
CA ALA A 199 8.04 -1.10 -3.32
C ALA A 199 8.89 -1.56 -2.13
N VAL A 200 8.84 -2.86 -1.85
CA VAL A 200 9.54 -3.46 -0.70
C VAL A 200 10.96 -3.82 -1.09
N SER A 201 11.93 -3.54 -0.19
CA SER A 201 13.33 -3.90 -0.41
C SER A 201 13.51 -5.42 -0.41
N ASP A 202 14.28 -5.92 -1.38
CA ASP A 202 14.74 -7.32 -1.42
C ASP A 202 15.91 -7.57 -0.46
N PHE A 203 16.47 -6.50 0.12
CA PHE A 203 17.66 -6.56 0.95
C PHE A 203 17.46 -5.81 2.27
N TYR A 204 18.19 -6.24 3.29
CA TYR A 204 18.27 -5.57 4.59
C TYR A 204 19.68 -5.67 5.18
N ILE A 205 19.94 -4.97 6.29
CA ILE A 205 21.16 -5.10 7.08
C ILE A 205 20.79 -5.72 8.42
N PRO A 206 21.34 -6.89 8.81
CA PRO A 206 21.11 -7.49 10.12
C PRO A 206 21.43 -6.51 11.25
N LYS A 207 20.57 -6.47 12.27
CA LYS A 207 20.67 -5.50 13.38
C LYS A 207 22.05 -5.47 14.02
N ASN A 208 22.71 -6.62 14.19
CA ASN A 208 24.04 -6.74 14.79
C ASN A 208 25.17 -6.22 13.87
N LYS A 209 24.90 -5.93 12.60
CA LYS A 209 25.84 -5.36 11.62
C LYS A 209 25.63 -3.86 11.37
N VAL A 210 24.56 -3.29 11.90
CA VAL A 210 24.25 -1.87 11.78
C VAL A 210 25.05 -1.08 12.82
N PRO A 211 25.91 -0.10 12.44
CA PRO A 211 26.61 0.77 13.39
C PRO A 211 25.62 1.66 14.14
N THR A 212 25.91 1.97 15.40
CA THR A 212 25.03 2.83 16.22
C THR A 212 25.03 4.27 15.73
N HIS A 213 26.22 4.80 15.39
CA HIS A 213 26.41 6.20 15.03
C HIS A 213 26.74 6.34 13.54
N LYS A 214 26.58 7.57 13.04
CA LYS A 214 26.94 7.95 11.67
C LYS A 214 28.35 7.47 11.32
N MET A 215 28.50 6.69 10.25
CA MET A 215 29.81 6.27 9.72
C MET A 215 30.65 7.50 9.35
N GLN A 216 31.90 7.55 9.83
CA GLN A 216 32.82 8.67 9.61
C GLN A 216 33.60 8.47 8.31
N SER A 217 33.81 9.55 7.55
CA SER A 217 34.60 9.55 6.31
C SER A 217 36.09 9.34 6.51
N GLY A 218 36.59 9.59 7.73
CA GLY A 218 38.03 9.45 8.06
C GLY A 218 38.56 8.01 7.97
N SER A 219 37.67 7.00 7.97
CA SER A 219 38.04 5.60 7.84
C SER A 219 38.02 5.09 6.38
N GLY A 220 37.89 5.99 5.42
CA GLY A 220 37.74 5.64 4.00
C GLY A 220 36.30 5.40 3.55
N ALA A 221 36.12 4.88 2.36
CA ALA A 221 34.80 4.57 1.80
C ALA A 221 34.16 3.38 2.54
N PRO A 222 32.92 3.50 3.05
CA PRO A 222 32.27 2.40 3.74
C PRO A 222 31.88 1.28 2.77
N VAL A 223 32.02 0.04 3.22
CA VAL A 223 31.47 -1.14 2.54
C VAL A 223 30.19 -1.55 3.26
N ILE A 224 29.08 -1.63 2.52
CA ILE A 224 27.76 -2.00 3.05
C ILE A 224 27.45 -3.41 2.57
N GLN A 225 27.33 -4.35 3.50
CA GLN A 225 26.93 -5.73 3.20
C GLN A 225 25.44 -5.89 3.41
N LEU A 226 24.69 -6.12 2.33
CA LEU A 226 23.26 -6.37 2.35
C LEU A 226 22.98 -7.89 2.40
N HIS A 227 21.92 -8.26 3.11
CA HIS A 227 21.39 -9.62 3.21
C HIS A 227 20.03 -9.69 2.55
N LEU A 228 19.67 -10.86 2.00
CA LEU A 228 18.37 -11.07 1.38
C LEU A 228 17.25 -11.08 2.43
N VAL A 229 16.19 -10.33 2.16
CA VAL A 229 14.94 -10.39 2.93
C VAL A 229 14.29 -11.76 2.73
N PRO A 230 13.81 -12.41 3.80
CA PRO A 230 13.11 -13.69 3.69
C PRO A 230 11.85 -13.59 2.82
N LYS A 231 11.48 -14.70 2.18
CA LYS A 231 10.26 -14.79 1.37
C LYS A 231 9.01 -14.73 2.26
N MET A 232 8.34 -13.58 2.31
CA MET A 232 7.17 -13.34 3.17
C MET A 232 5.83 -13.79 2.57
N LEU A 233 5.77 -14.06 1.25
CA LEU A 233 4.51 -14.49 0.61
C LEU A 233 4.00 -15.84 1.14
N ALA A 234 4.89 -16.79 1.43
CA ALA A 234 4.49 -18.10 1.94
C ALA A 234 3.79 -18.02 3.32
N PRO A 235 4.35 -17.37 4.36
CA PRO A 235 3.63 -17.18 5.62
C PRO A 235 2.36 -16.33 5.46
N LEU A 236 2.32 -15.33 4.58
CA LEU A 236 1.11 -14.57 4.28
C LEU A 236 -0.03 -15.50 3.86
N CYS A 237 0.19 -16.31 2.81
CA CYS A 237 -0.84 -17.14 2.21
C CYS A 237 -1.19 -18.40 2.99
N ASN A 238 -0.25 -18.93 3.79
CA ASN A 238 -0.46 -20.23 4.44
C ASN A 238 -0.75 -20.12 5.93
N LEU A 239 -0.36 -19.02 6.60
CA LEU A 239 -0.44 -18.89 8.05
C LEU A 239 -1.25 -17.68 8.49
N TRP A 240 -0.95 -16.48 7.96
CA TRP A 240 -1.49 -15.24 8.53
C TRP A 240 -2.88 -14.91 8.01
N VAL A 241 -3.13 -15.12 6.71
CA VAL A 241 -4.43 -14.81 6.09
C VAL A 241 -4.75 -15.76 4.91
N PRO A 242 -4.91 -17.07 5.17
CA PRO A 242 -4.92 -18.11 4.13
C PRO A 242 -6.12 -18.05 3.18
N GLU A 243 -7.21 -17.38 3.55
CA GLU A 243 -8.44 -17.33 2.75
C GLU A 243 -8.60 -15.99 1.99
N ALA A 244 -7.72 -15.01 2.27
CA ALA A 244 -7.82 -13.71 1.61
C ALA A 244 -7.44 -13.79 0.13
N TYR A 245 -8.13 -12.97 -0.66
CA TYR A 245 -7.76 -12.76 -2.06
C TYR A 245 -6.51 -11.90 -2.16
N MET A 246 -5.49 -12.37 -2.88
CA MET A 246 -4.21 -11.68 -2.93
C MET A 246 -3.89 -11.13 -4.32
N VAL A 247 -3.54 -9.85 -4.37
CA VAL A 247 -3.06 -9.14 -5.55
C VAL A 247 -1.69 -8.55 -5.24
N VAL A 248 -0.67 -8.90 -6.03
CA VAL A 248 0.66 -8.27 -5.96
C VAL A 248 0.83 -7.35 -7.15
N ALA A 249 0.84 -6.04 -6.87
CA ALA A 249 0.99 -5.00 -7.88
C ALA A 249 2.47 -4.64 -8.06
N ASN A 250 3.17 -5.33 -8.95
CA ASN A 250 4.56 -5.02 -9.28
C ASN A 250 4.64 -4.07 -10.47
N MET A 251 5.41 -2.97 -10.38
CA MET A 251 5.53 -1.99 -11.45
C MET A 251 6.95 -1.48 -11.69
N LEU A 252 7.28 -1.40 -12.98
CA LEU A 252 8.29 -0.49 -13.48
C LEU A 252 7.64 0.88 -13.73
N GLN A 253 8.27 1.97 -13.29
CA GLN A 253 7.74 3.34 -13.17
C GLN A 253 7.24 4.02 -14.48
N THR A 254 7.32 3.37 -15.64
CA THR A 254 7.24 4.05 -16.93
C THR A 254 5.87 4.04 -17.61
N HIS A 255 4.88 3.24 -17.17
CA HIS A 255 3.61 3.12 -17.90
C HIS A 255 2.38 3.32 -17.00
N ARG A 256 1.89 4.56 -16.96
CA ARG A 256 0.61 4.92 -16.30
C ARG A 256 -0.63 4.55 -17.13
N GLN A 257 -0.45 3.99 -18.32
CA GLN A 257 -1.53 3.77 -19.30
C GLN A 257 -1.76 2.31 -19.65
N ARG A 258 -0.91 1.40 -19.13
CA ARG A 258 -0.95 -0.02 -19.46
C ARG A 258 -0.57 -0.87 -18.26
N VAL A 259 -1.35 -1.92 -18.00
CA VAL A 259 -1.15 -2.89 -16.93
C VAL A 259 -1.47 -4.28 -17.45
N ILE A 260 -0.72 -5.30 -17.02
CA ILE A 260 -1.05 -6.70 -17.26
C ILE A 260 -1.48 -7.32 -15.93
N LEU A 261 -2.72 -7.74 -15.87
CA LEU A 261 -3.26 -8.52 -14.76
C LEU A 261 -2.98 -10.00 -15.06
N VAL A 262 -2.15 -10.62 -14.22
CA VAL A 262 -1.77 -12.04 -14.38
C VAL A 262 -2.56 -12.85 -13.37
N THR A 263 -3.38 -13.78 -13.86
CA THR A 263 -4.07 -14.78 -13.06
C THR A 263 -3.44 -16.16 -13.32
N PRO A 264 -3.72 -17.18 -12.49
CA PRO A 264 -3.27 -18.54 -12.76
C PRO A 264 -3.73 -19.09 -14.10
N GLU A 265 -4.88 -18.61 -14.62
CA GLU A 265 -5.55 -19.10 -15.82
C GLU A 265 -5.17 -18.30 -17.08
N ALA A 266 -4.94 -16.98 -16.92
CA ALA A 266 -4.72 -16.11 -18.07
C ALA A 266 -3.99 -14.82 -17.70
N ASN A 267 -3.43 -14.16 -18.71
CA ASN A 267 -2.91 -12.80 -18.62
C ASN A 267 -3.89 -11.86 -19.31
N GLN A 268 -4.40 -10.88 -18.59
CA GLN A 268 -5.28 -9.85 -19.14
C GLN A 268 -4.54 -8.52 -19.21
N GLU A 269 -4.52 -7.94 -20.40
CA GLU A 269 -3.95 -6.62 -20.63
C GLU A 269 -5.04 -5.54 -20.48
N ILE A 270 -4.78 -4.55 -19.63
CA ILE A 270 -5.61 -3.36 -19.44
C ILE A 270 -4.83 -2.17 -19.98
N VAL A 271 -5.40 -1.45 -20.93
CA VAL A 271 -4.80 -0.28 -21.59
C VAL A 271 -5.82 0.84 -21.64
N LEU A 272 -5.41 2.04 -21.21
CA LEU A 272 -6.25 3.23 -21.40
C LEU A 272 -6.28 3.61 -22.87
N THR A 273 -7.46 3.94 -23.37
CA THR A 273 -7.65 4.55 -24.69
C THR A 273 -7.08 5.96 -24.72
N ARG A 274 -6.88 6.50 -25.91
CA ARG A 274 -6.42 7.90 -26.06
C ARG A 274 -7.41 8.91 -25.46
N GLU A 275 -8.70 8.64 -25.55
CA GLU A 275 -9.77 9.47 -24.99
C GLU A 275 -9.73 9.47 -23.45
N GLU A 276 -9.57 8.30 -22.82
CA GLU A 276 -9.43 8.17 -21.38
C GLU A 276 -8.17 8.87 -20.84
N VAL A 277 -7.06 8.77 -21.57
CA VAL A 277 -5.82 9.50 -21.24
C VAL A 277 -6.02 11.01 -21.32
N HIS A 278 -6.70 11.51 -22.36
CA HIS A 278 -6.99 12.94 -22.47
C HIS A 278 -7.99 13.42 -21.41
N ALA A 279 -8.91 12.56 -20.99
CA ALA A 279 -9.84 12.84 -19.89
C ALA A 279 -9.15 12.80 -18.50
N GLY A 280 -7.87 12.43 -18.45
CA GLY A 280 -7.11 12.33 -17.18
C GLY A 280 -7.53 11.14 -16.31
N MET A 281 -8.08 10.08 -16.92
CA MET A 281 -8.49 8.89 -16.19
C MET A 281 -7.29 8.12 -15.64
N ASP A 282 -7.41 7.66 -14.40
CA ASP A 282 -6.44 6.73 -13.79
C ASP A 282 -6.69 5.31 -14.31
N ILE A 283 -5.63 4.59 -14.67
CA ILE A 283 -5.73 3.18 -15.05
C ILE A 283 -6.22 2.31 -13.87
N GLU A 284 -6.00 2.76 -12.66
CA GLU A 284 -6.46 2.12 -11.43
C GLU A 284 -7.99 2.03 -11.35
N CYS A 285 -8.73 2.90 -12.02
CA CYS A 285 -10.19 2.81 -12.13
C CYS A 285 -10.63 1.47 -12.75
N THR A 286 -10.15 1.18 -13.94
CA THR A 286 -10.46 -0.07 -14.67
C THR A 286 -9.82 -1.29 -13.99
N LEU A 287 -8.59 -1.14 -13.49
CA LEU A 287 -7.89 -2.21 -12.80
C LEU A 287 -8.62 -2.66 -11.53
N VAL A 288 -9.01 -1.72 -10.69
CA VAL A 288 -9.72 -2.03 -9.43
C VAL A 288 -11.09 -2.62 -9.72
N ALA A 289 -11.82 -2.13 -10.73
CA ALA A 289 -13.10 -2.70 -11.13
C ALA A 289 -12.96 -4.20 -11.51
N GLU A 290 -11.93 -4.56 -12.26
CA GLU A 290 -11.65 -5.95 -12.63
C GLU A 290 -11.24 -6.81 -11.42
N ILE A 291 -10.39 -6.29 -10.54
CA ILE A 291 -10.00 -6.97 -9.30
C ILE A 291 -11.23 -7.22 -8.40
N VAL A 292 -12.14 -6.25 -8.29
CA VAL A 292 -13.40 -6.39 -7.53
C VAL A 292 -14.29 -7.47 -8.11
N ARG A 293 -14.37 -7.59 -9.44
CA ARG A 293 -15.09 -8.66 -10.12
C ARG A 293 -14.51 -10.02 -9.75
N LEU A 294 -13.19 -10.20 -9.87
CA LEU A 294 -12.47 -11.43 -9.54
C LEU A 294 -12.58 -11.79 -8.05
N HIS A 295 -12.52 -10.80 -7.16
CA HIS A 295 -12.72 -11.03 -5.72
C HIS A 295 -14.14 -11.49 -5.41
N THR A 296 -15.14 -10.98 -6.13
CA THR A 296 -16.52 -11.41 -5.98
C THR A 296 -16.70 -12.88 -6.40
N GLU A 297 -16.04 -13.31 -7.46
CA GLU A 297 -16.01 -14.72 -7.89
C GLU A 297 -15.30 -15.60 -6.85
N HIS A 298 -14.18 -15.15 -6.31
CA HIS A 298 -13.47 -15.84 -5.22
C HIS A 298 -14.37 -16.06 -4.00
N MET A 299 -15.08 -15.02 -3.55
CA MET A 299 -16.04 -15.13 -2.42
C MET A 299 -17.20 -16.09 -2.70
N ALA A 300 -17.62 -16.20 -3.95
CA ALA A 300 -18.69 -17.13 -4.35
C ALA A 300 -18.20 -18.60 -4.46
N GLY A 301 -16.91 -18.87 -4.25
CA GLY A 301 -16.32 -20.19 -4.43
C GLY A 301 -16.27 -20.63 -5.90
N VAL A 302 -16.43 -19.71 -6.83
CA VAL A 302 -16.30 -19.96 -8.27
C VAL A 302 -14.82 -19.89 -8.60
N ALA A 303 -14.26 -20.98 -9.10
CA ALA A 303 -12.89 -20.94 -9.62
C ALA A 303 -12.81 -19.86 -10.72
N PRO A 304 -11.80 -18.98 -10.72
CA PRO A 304 -11.63 -18.00 -11.79
C PRO A 304 -11.59 -18.73 -13.14
N ARG A 305 -12.35 -18.24 -14.11
CA ARG A 305 -12.41 -18.79 -15.48
C ARG A 305 -11.29 -18.28 -16.34
#